data_ab94c667ef5a1bf4d0ad49ec16cd05b1
#
_entry.id   ab94c667ef5a1bf4d0ad49ec16cd05b1
#
_cell.length_a   1.000
_cell.length_b   1.000
_cell.length_c   1.000
_cell.angle_alpha   90.00
_cell.angle_beta   90.00
_cell.angle_gamma   90.00
#
_symmetry.space_group_name_H-M   'P 1'
#
loop_
_entity.id
_entity.type
_entity.pdbx_description
1 polymer ?
#
loop_
_entity_poly.entity_id
_entity_poly.type
_entity_poly.pdbx_seq_one_letter_code
_entity_poly.pdbx_strand_id
1 'polypeptide(L)'
;MKKTSLFFVSVLLMAFVATAQAQQFDAALGFGTVKAPAASNNGTNSFPSLSGGLYTTFSGDILFWHHLGFGGEVSPRWSQSTYGGVVNNFGIVQKYRPIFYDFNAVYGRNFQKKFGADVMAGIGGEDLRFYQPVYTCNLTCTNYVSSNHFAGHIGADLRFYFWGHAFIRPEAHYYIVHNNQEFNNVNPSRFTISIGYSFMPGF
;
A
#
# COMPACT_ATOMS: atom_id res chain seq x y z
N MET A 1 20.06 -26.89 -22.09
CA MET A 1 19.11 -26.38 -21.12
C MET A 1 18.70 -24.89 -21.31
N LYS A 2 19.42 -24.04 -22.05
CA LYS A 2 19.04 -22.60 -22.24
C LYS A 2 17.91 -22.33 -23.24
N LYS A 3 17.68 -23.23 -24.24
CA LYS A 3 16.64 -23.02 -25.27
C LYS A 3 15.22 -23.31 -24.83
N THR A 4 15.03 -24.25 -23.91
CA THR A 4 13.71 -24.58 -23.32
C THR A 4 13.19 -23.47 -22.41
N SER A 5 14.05 -22.79 -21.67
CA SER A 5 13.66 -21.67 -20.80
C SER A 5 13.15 -20.45 -21.60
N LEU A 6 13.79 -20.16 -22.74
CA LEU A 6 13.37 -19.07 -23.63
C LEU A 6 12.00 -19.34 -24.27
N PHE A 7 11.74 -20.60 -24.63
CA PHE A 7 10.45 -21.01 -25.19
C PHE A 7 9.33 -20.90 -24.16
N PHE A 8 9.55 -21.31 -22.91
CA PHE A 8 8.57 -21.15 -21.83
C PHE A 8 8.29 -19.68 -21.52
N VAL A 9 9.29 -18.83 -21.51
CA VAL A 9 9.12 -17.38 -21.29
C VAL A 9 8.36 -16.73 -22.45
N SER A 10 8.63 -17.12 -23.69
CA SER A 10 7.90 -16.57 -24.85
C SER A 10 6.45 -17.08 -24.92
N VAL A 11 6.18 -18.35 -24.57
CA VAL A 11 4.82 -18.89 -24.46
C VAL A 11 4.06 -18.23 -23.32
N LEU A 12 4.70 -17.99 -22.19
CA LEU A 12 4.11 -17.25 -21.07
C LEU A 12 3.78 -15.79 -21.46
N LEU A 13 4.71 -15.11 -22.16
CA LEU A 13 4.47 -13.77 -22.70
C LEU A 13 3.33 -13.75 -23.72
N MET A 14 3.28 -14.73 -24.65
CA MET A 14 2.19 -14.83 -25.63
C MET A 14 0.86 -15.17 -24.98
N ALA A 15 0.83 -16.01 -23.92
CA ALA A 15 -0.38 -16.26 -23.16
C ALA A 15 -0.90 -14.98 -22.47
N PHE A 16 0.00 -14.14 -21.96
CA PHE A 16 -0.38 -12.83 -21.45
C PHE A 16 -0.91 -11.88 -22.53
N VAL A 17 -0.36 -11.91 -23.73
CA VAL A 17 -0.82 -11.07 -24.85
C VAL A 17 -2.16 -11.56 -25.43
N ALA A 18 -2.39 -12.86 -25.47
CA ALA A 18 -3.63 -13.43 -26.00
C ALA A 18 -4.84 -13.25 -25.06
N THR A 19 -4.62 -13.09 -23.76
CA THR A 19 -5.67 -12.79 -22.78
C THR A 19 -5.81 -11.31 -22.45
N ALA A 20 -4.96 -10.45 -23.03
CA ALA A 20 -4.93 -9.01 -22.79
C ALA A 20 -6.04 -8.26 -23.55
N GLN A 21 -7.26 -8.70 -23.44
CA GLN A 21 -8.37 -7.79 -23.35
C GLN A 21 -8.46 -7.36 -21.87
N ALA A 22 -7.43 -6.65 -21.40
CA ALA A 22 -7.53 -5.91 -20.15
C ALA A 22 -8.71 -4.97 -20.33
N GLN A 23 -9.80 -5.27 -19.65
CA GLN A 23 -11.03 -4.48 -19.77
C GLN A 23 -10.83 -3.10 -19.16
N GLN A 24 -9.86 -2.97 -18.25
CA GLN A 24 -9.54 -1.72 -17.60
C GLN A 24 -8.12 -1.77 -17.03
N PHE A 25 -7.39 -0.68 -17.19
CA PHE A 25 -6.12 -0.43 -16.50
C PHE A 25 -6.17 0.96 -15.87
N ASP A 26 -6.05 1.00 -14.54
CA ASP A 26 -6.09 2.23 -13.75
C ASP A 26 -4.73 2.50 -13.13
N ALA A 27 -4.36 3.78 -13.10
CA ALA A 27 -3.24 4.26 -12.31
C ALA A 27 -3.70 5.47 -11.49
N ALA A 28 -3.32 5.54 -10.23
CA ALA A 28 -3.72 6.61 -9.35
C ALA A 28 -2.61 7.08 -8.41
N LEU A 29 -2.69 8.36 -8.06
CA LEU A 29 -1.88 9.02 -7.05
C LEU A 29 -2.82 9.61 -6.00
N GLY A 30 -2.58 9.28 -4.73
CA GLY A 30 -3.42 9.70 -3.63
C GLY A 30 -2.69 10.27 -2.44
N PHE A 31 -3.47 10.87 -1.56
CA PHE A 31 -3.03 11.34 -0.25
C PHE A 31 -4.02 10.88 0.81
N GLY A 32 -3.49 10.41 1.92
CA GLY A 32 -4.32 9.83 2.96
C GLY A 32 -3.71 9.93 4.34
N THR A 33 -4.40 9.33 5.29
CA THR A 33 -3.96 9.22 6.68
C THR A 33 -4.25 7.84 7.23
N VAL A 34 -3.50 7.45 8.24
CA VAL A 34 -3.67 6.17 8.95
C VAL A 34 -4.33 6.42 10.29
N LYS A 35 -5.28 5.56 10.64
CA LYS A 35 -5.88 5.46 11.96
C LYS A 35 -5.59 4.07 12.53
N ALA A 36 -4.95 4.02 13.67
CA ALA A 36 -4.71 2.80 14.42
C ALA A 36 -5.40 2.89 15.79
N PRO A 37 -5.87 1.78 16.37
CA PRO A 37 -6.33 1.77 17.75
C PRO A 37 -5.23 2.35 18.67
N ALA A 38 -5.64 3.09 19.70
CA ALA A 38 -4.69 3.48 20.74
C ALA A 38 -4.15 2.22 21.40
N ALA A 39 -2.82 2.12 21.52
CA ALA A 39 -2.24 1.03 22.25
C ALA A 39 -2.72 1.09 23.71
N SER A 40 -3.12 -0.04 24.26
CA SER A 40 -3.54 -0.13 25.66
C SER A 40 -2.39 0.26 26.57
N ASN A 41 -2.57 1.31 27.35
CA ASN A 41 -1.61 1.72 28.37
C ASN A 41 -1.72 0.76 29.56
N ASN A 42 -0.88 -0.27 29.60
CA ASN A 42 -0.69 -1.10 30.78
C ASN A 42 0.28 -0.41 31.76
N GLY A 43 -0.11 0.74 32.28
CA GLY A 43 0.48 1.44 33.44
C GLY A 43 1.97 1.84 33.40
N THR A 44 2.83 1.13 32.71
CA THR A 44 4.29 1.36 32.70
C THR A 44 4.88 1.58 31.30
N ASN A 45 4.21 1.13 30.22
CA ASN A 45 4.70 1.28 28.85
C ASN A 45 3.64 1.95 27.99
N SER A 46 3.89 3.20 27.59
CA SER A 46 3.13 3.90 26.57
C SER A 46 3.68 3.52 25.20
N PHE A 47 3.01 2.62 24.49
CA PHE A 47 3.35 2.35 23.10
C PHE A 47 3.03 3.57 22.23
N PRO A 48 3.86 3.89 21.24
CA PRO A 48 3.59 4.98 20.32
C PRO A 48 2.38 4.65 19.43
N SER A 49 1.65 5.67 19.03
CA SER A 49 0.52 5.50 18.11
C SER A 49 1.01 5.54 16.66
N LEU A 50 0.57 4.57 15.86
CA LEU A 50 0.76 4.57 14.42
C LEU A 50 -0.19 5.55 13.70
N SER A 51 -1.16 6.10 14.40
CA SER A 51 -2.17 7.01 13.86
C SER A 51 -1.60 8.32 13.36
N GLY A 52 -2.26 8.88 12.35
CA GLY A 52 -1.98 10.20 11.80
C GLY A 52 -0.86 10.20 10.78
N GLY A 53 -0.52 11.41 10.35
CA GLY A 53 0.44 11.66 9.29
C GLY A 53 -0.17 11.66 7.89
N LEU A 54 0.53 12.32 6.98
CA LEU A 54 0.19 12.32 5.56
C LEU A 54 0.91 11.17 4.87
N TYR A 55 0.17 10.36 4.14
CA TYR A 55 0.68 9.27 3.31
C TYR A 55 0.44 9.62 1.84
N THR A 56 1.46 9.40 1.02
CA THR A 56 1.34 9.49 -0.43
C THR A 56 1.16 8.08 -0.96
N THR A 57 0.12 7.86 -1.75
CA THR A 57 -0.23 6.53 -2.26
C THR A 57 -0.06 6.48 -3.77
N PHE A 58 0.64 5.48 -4.26
CA PHE A 58 0.74 5.14 -5.68
C PHE A 58 0.09 3.78 -5.87
N SER A 59 -0.91 3.69 -6.73
CA SER A 59 -1.62 2.45 -7.00
C SER A 59 -1.81 2.21 -8.49
N GLY A 60 -1.92 0.94 -8.86
CA GLY A 60 -2.26 0.51 -10.20
C GLY A 60 -3.08 -0.77 -10.17
N ASP A 61 -4.15 -0.82 -10.96
CA ASP A 61 -5.09 -1.93 -11.01
C ASP A 61 -5.31 -2.37 -12.46
N ILE A 62 -5.38 -3.67 -12.69
CA ILE A 62 -5.66 -4.27 -13.99
C ILE A 62 -6.86 -5.20 -13.83
N LEU A 63 -7.98 -4.87 -14.45
CA LEU A 63 -9.17 -5.73 -14.54
C LEU A 63 -9.19 -6.43 -15.90
N PHE A 64 -9.28 -7.75 -15.92
CA PHE A 64 -9.16 -8.54 -17.13
C PHE A 64 -10.29 -9.54 -17.38
N TRP A 65 -10.95 -10.05 -16.35
CA TRP A 65 -11.99 -11.07 -16.51
C TRP A 65 -13.21 -10.77 -15.65
N HIS A 66 -14.36 -10.49 -16.31
CA HIS A 66 -15.66 -10.28 -15.65
C HIS A 66 -15.57 -9.42 -14.37
N HIS A 67 -14.85 -8.30 -14.45
CA HIS A 67 -14.60 -7.39 -13.33
C HIS A 67 -13.55 -7.87 -12.29
N LEU A 68 -12.92 -9.01 -12.50
CA LEU A 68 -11.83 -9.49 -11.66
C LEU A 68 -10.48 -9.01 -12.19
N GLY A 69 -9.56 -8.72 -11.29
CA GLY A 69 -8.23 -8.27 -11.63
C GLY A 69 -7.25 -8.36 -10.49
N PHE A 70 -6.12 -7.75 -10.73
CA PHE A 70 -5.05 -7.58 -9.73
C PHE A 70 -4.69 -6.11 -9.59
N GLY A 71 -4.36 -5.72 -8.38
CA GLY A 71 -3.86 -4.41 -8.05
C GLY A 71 -2.62 -4.47 -7.20
N GLY A 72 -1.92 -3.35 -7.17
CA GLY A 72 -0.79 -3.17 -6.27
C GLY A 72 -0.68 -1.73 -5.84
N GLU A 73 -0.19 -1.55 -4.62
CA GLU A 73 -0.11 -0.24 -4.02
C GLU A 73 1.14 -0.09 -3.17
N VAL A 74 1.67 1.13 -3.12
CA VAL A 74 2.68 1.54 -2.15
C VAL A 74 2.32 2.89 -1.55
N SER A 75 2.39 2.97 -0.21
CA SER A 75 1.95 4.14 0.55
C SER A 75 2.95 4.52 1.63
N PRO A 76 4.02 5.27 1.28
CA PRO A 76 4.94 5.81 2.26
C PRO A 76 4.35 7.02 3.00
N ARG A 77 4.61 7.11 4.30
CA ARG A 77 4.35 8.33 5.05
C ARG A 77 5.26 9.45 4.56
N TRP A 78 4.71 10.64 4.34
CA TRP A 78 5.47 11.78 3.81
C TRP A 78 6.60 12.22 4.73
N SER A 79 6.32 12.38 6.01
CA SER A 79 7.27 12.84 7.02
C SER A 79 7.57 11.80 8.09
N GLN A 80 8.72 11.91 8.71
CA GLN A 80 9.06 11.12 9.89
C GLN A 80 8.16 11.50 11.07
N SER A 81 7.85 10.52 11.90
CA SER A 81 7.15 10.69 13.17
C SER A 81 8.05 10.35 14.34
N THR A 82 7.66 10.80 15.52
CA THR A 82 8.36 10.48 16.77
C THR A 82 7.84 9.16 17.33
N TYR A 83 8.75 8.28 17.71
CA TYR A 83 8.44 7.00 18.32
C TYR A 83 8.29 7.17 19.83
N GLY A 84 7.09 7.51 20.29
CA GLY A 84 6.63 7.42 21.68
C GLY A 84 7.52 7.97 22.80
N GLY A 85 8.34 8.98 22.54
CA GLY A 85 9.26 9.48 23.56
C GLY A 85 10.47 8.58 23.83
N VAL A 86 10.61 7.47 23.10
CA VAL A 86 11.78 6.59 23.20
C VAL A 86 13.02 7.34 22.72
N VAL A 87 14.03 7.35 23.58
CA VAL A 87 15.33 7.98 23.30
C VAL A 87 16.29 6.86 22.88
N ASN A 88 16.96 7.04 21.73
CA ASN A 88 17.95 6.08 21.26
C ASN A 88 19.23 6.13 22.12
N ASN A 89 20.19 5.23 21.85
CA ASN A 89 21.45 5.14 22.58
C ASN A 89 22.32 6.41 22.56
N PHE A 90 21.96 7.40 21.75
CA PHE A 90 22.64 8.69 21.63
C PHE A 90 21.91 9.84 22.36
N GLY A 91 20.86 9.53 23.12
CA GLY A 91 20.07 10.56 23.81
C GLY A 91 19.11 11.34 22.89
N ILE A 92 18.89 10.87 21.66
CA ILE A 92 18.03 11.53 20.66
C ILE A 92 16.70 10.80 20.57
N VAL A 93 15.61 11.56 20.49
CA VAL A 93 14.27 11.00 20.30
C VAL A 93 14.21 10.19 19.02
N GLN A 94 13.82 8.90 19.15
CA GLN A 94 13.74 7.98 18.03
C GLN A 94 12.67 8.44 17.03
N LYS A 95 13.05 8.58 15.77
CA LYS A 95 12.13 8.88 14.66
C LYS A 95 11.88 7.65 13.82
N TYR A 96 10.66 7.55 13.27
CA TYR A 96 10.29 6.44 12.40
C TYR A 96 9.44 6.90 11.22
N ARG A 97 9.35 6.07 10.19
CA ARG A 97 8.56 6.29 8.98
C ARG A 97 7.98 4.95 8.51
N PRO A 98 6.66 4.74 8.59
CA PRO A 98 6.03 3.55 8.05
C PRO A 98 5.81 3.68 6.54
N ILE A 99 5.90 2.54 5.86
CA ILE A 99 5.59 2.37 4.44
C ILE A 99 4.70 1.13 4.34
N PHE A 100 3.49 1.28 3.82
CA PHE A 100 2.61 0.17 3.49
C PHE A 100 2.76 -0.18 2.02
N TYR A 101 2.71 -1.47 1.69
CA TYR A 101 2.69 -1.98 0.33
C TYR A 101 1.86 -3.25 0.28
N ASP A 102 1.11 -3.44 -0.80
CA ASP A 102 0.25 -4.61 -0.95
C ASP A 102 0.04 -5.01 -2.41
N PHE A 103 -0.34 -6.28 -2.59
CA PHE A 103 -0.81 -6.88 -3.82
C PHE A 103 -2.17 -7.50 -3.57
N ASN A 104 -3.14 -7.14 -4.39
CA ASN A 104 -4.54 -7.42 -4.18
C ASN A 104 -5.16 -8.14 -5.36
N ALA A 105 -6.05 -9.09 -5.08
CA ALA A 105 -7.12 -9.44 -5.98
C ALA A 105 -8.18 -8.34 -5.89
N VAL A 106 -8.63 -7.85 -7.03
CA VAL A 106 -9.58 -6.74 -7.14
C VAL A 106 -10.84 -7.22 -7.86
N TYR A 107 -11.99 -6.88 -7.31
CA TYR A 107 -13.26 -7.00 -8.00
C TYR A 107 -13.86 -5.62 -8.17
N GLY A 108 -13.90 -5.15 -9.42
CA GLY A 108 -14.38 -3.81 -9.77
C GLY A 108 -15.65 -3.87 -10.61
N ARG A 109 -16.57 -2.94 -10.35
CA ARG A 109 -17.78 -2.80 -11.14
C ARG A 109 -18.10 -1.34 -11.39
N ASN A 110 -18.35 -1.00 -12.65
CA ASN A 110 -18.92 0.27 -13.04
C ASN A 110 -20.45 0.16 -13.00
N PHE A 111 -21.12 0.99 -12.20
CA PHE A 111 -22.60 1.01 -12.09
C PHE A 111 -23.22 1.92 -13.15
N GLN A 112 -22.50 2.96 -13.54
CA GLN A 112 -22.90 3.95 -14.54
C GLN A 112 -21.63 4.48 -15.22
N LYS A 113 -21.79 5.23 -16.31
CA LYS A 113 -20.64 5.87 -17.02
C LYS A 113 -19.75 6.75 -16.14
N LYS A 114 -20.24 7.19 -14.96
CA LYS A 114 -19.53 8.09 -14.06
C LYS A 114 -19.18 7.48 -12.70
N PHE A 115 -19.66 6.29 -12.39
CA PHE A 115 -19.50 5.70 -11.06
C PHE A 115 -19.04 4.26 -11.14
N GLY A 116 -18.02 3.94 -10.38
CA GLY A 116 -17.54 2.59 -10.15
C GLY A 116 -17.26 2.36 -8.68
N ALA A 117 -17.15 1.10 -8.29
CA ALA A 117 -16.68 0.69 -6.97
C ALA A 117 -15.84 -0.57 -7.11
N ASP A 118 -14.81 -0.66 -6.28
CA ASP A 118 -13.95 -1.82 -6.18
C ASP A 118 -13.92 -2.33 -4.75
N VAL A 119 -13.80 -3.63 -4.63
CA VAL A 119 -13.42 -4.30 -3.39
C VAL A 119 -12.15 -5.09 -3.64
N MET A 120 -11.26 -5.11 -2.67
CA MET A 120 -9.97 -5.73 -2.81
C MET A 120 -9.59 -6.52 -1.57
N ALA A 121 -8.86 -7.60 -1.77
CA ALA A 121 -8.27 -8.38 -0.70
C ALA A 121 -6.93 -8.94 -1.17
N GLY A 122 -5.94 -8.96 -0.29
CA GLY A 122 -4.61 -9.39 -0.67
C GLY A 122 -3.64 -9.51 0.48
N ILE A 123 -2.38 -9.50 0.11
CA ILE A 123 -1.25 -9.60 1.01
C ILE A 123 -0.24 -8.50 0.72
N GLY A 124 0.50 -8.12 1.74
CA GLY A 124 1.52 -7.09 1.62
C GLY A 124 2.37 -7.02 2.87
N GLY A 125 2.81 -5.82 3.21
CA GLY A 125 3.60 -5.59 4.41
C GLY A 125 3.63 -4.15 4.87
N GLU A 126 4.13 -4.01 6.07
CA GLU A 126 4.49 -2.74 6.69
C GLU A 126 6.02 -2.72 6.89
N ASP A 127 6.72 -1.77 6.28
CA ASP A 127 8.14 -1.49 6.51
C ASP A 127 8.24 -0.28 7.46
N LEU A 128 8.68 -0.53 8.67
CA LEU A 128 8.93 0.50 9.69
C LEU A 128 10.40 0.90 9.65
N ARG A 129 10.71 2.09 9.15
CA ARG A 129 12.06 2.63 9.12
C ARG A 129 12.35 3.47 10.34
N PHE A 130 13.23 2.98 11.21
CA PHE A 130 13.69 3.69 12.40
C PHE A 130 15.01 4.41 12.09
N TYR A 131 14.99 5.75 12.12
CA TYR A 131 16.12 6.58 11.74
C TYR A 131 17.14 6.70 12.85
N GLN A 132 18.41 6.61 12.49
CA GLN A 132 19.55 6.74 13.39
C GLN A 132 20.35 8.02 13.05
N PRO A 133 21.04 8.62 14.03
CA PRO A 133 21.85 9.83 13.80
C PRO A 133 23.12 9.53 12.99
N VAL A 134 23.54 8.27 12.91
CA VAL A 134 24.77 7.85 12.25
C VAL A 134 24.44 6.99 11.03
N TYR A 135 25.14 7.24 9.93
CA TYR A 135 25.04 6.40 8.74
C TYR A 135 25.82 5.10 8.91
N THR A 136 25.19 3.98 8.58
CA THR A 136 25.85 2.69 8.47
C THR A 136 26.13 2.42 7.00
N CYS A 137 27.42 2.27 6.65
CA CYS A 137 27.86 2.04 5.29
C CYS A 137 28.42 0.63 5.13
N ASN A 138 27.72 -0.20 4.30
CA ASN A 138 28.28 -1.44 3.76
C ASN A 138 28.43 -1.30 2.24
N LEU A 139 27.40 -1.70 1.46
CA LEU A 139 27.31 -1.45 0.03
C LEU A 139 26.66 -0.11 -0.27
N THR A 140 25.71 0.31 0.57
CA THR A 140 25.04 1.60 0.53
C THR A 140 25.05 2.23 1.91
N CYS A 141 25.14 3.57 1.97
CA CYS A 141 25.05 4.29 3.24
C CYS A 141 23.60 4.53 3.61
N THR A 142 23.14 3.95 4.72
CA THR A 142 21.80 4.15 5.25
C THR A 142 21.88 4.74 6.67
N ASN A 143 20.89 5.56 7.02
CA ASN A 143 20.72 6.10 8.37
C ASN A 143 19.46 5.57 9.05
N TYR A 144 18.99 4.42 8.64
CA TYR A 144 17.81 3.78 9.24
C TYR A 144 17.99 2.26 9.33
N VAL A 145 17.25 1.67 10.25
CA VAL A 145 17.05 0.23 10.37
C VAL A 145 15.59 -0.05 10.04
N SER A 146 15.33 -1.05 9.19
CA SER A 146 13.98 -1.45 8.81
C SER A 146 13.50 -2.63 9.64
N SER A 147 12.25 -2.56 10.11
CA SER A 147 11.49 -3.68 10.64
C SER A 147 10.33 -3.97 9.69
N ASN A 148 10.32 -5.16 9.10
CA ASN A 148 9.35 -5.56 8.09
C ASN A 148 8.35 -6.54 8.68
N HIS A 149 7.06 -6.24 8.53
CA HIS A 149 5.95 -7.05 9.02
C HIS A 149 5.06 -7.47 7.86
N PHE A 150 4.71 -8.76 7.82
CA PHE A 150 3.73 -9.27 6.87
C PHE A 150 2.33 -8.77 7.24
N ALA A 151 1.53 -8.40 6.24
CA ALA A 151 0.16 -7.96 6.43
C ALA A 151 -0.81 -8.65 5.47
N GLY A 152 -1.96 -9.07 6.00
CA GLY A 152 -3.16 -9.27 5.19
C GLY A 152 -3.83 -7.93 4.94
N HIS A 153 -4.47 -7.77 3.80
CA HIS A 153 -5.09 -6.52 3.39
C HIS A 153 -6.52 -6.75 2.87
N ILE A 154 -7.44 -5.88 3.28
CA ILE A 154 -8.76 -5.74 2.69
C ILE A 154 -9.04 -4.26 2.46
N GLY A 155 -9.70 -3.93 1.35
CA GLY A 155 -10.00 -2.55 1.02
C GLY A 155 -11.23 -2.42 0.14
N ALA A 156 -11.72 -1.20 0.06
CA ALA A 156 -12.79 -0.81 -0.86
C ALA A 156 -12.60 0.63 -1.30
N ASP A 157 -13.03 0.92 -2.50
CA ASP A 157 -13.03 2.26 -3.04
C ASP A 157 -14.26 2.57 -3.87
N LEU A 158 -14.43 3.87 -4.16
CA LEU A 158 -15.46 4.38 -5.07
C LEU A 158 -14.79 5.25 -6.11
N ARG A 159 -15.07 5.03 -7.40
CA ARG A 159 -14.57 5.82 -8.51
C ARG A 159 -15.60 6.79 -9.03
N PHE A 160 -15.21 8.05 -9.15
CA PHE A 160 -16.05 9.12 -9.71
C PHE A 160 -15.33 9.71 -10.91
N TYR A 161 -15.79 9.35 -12.12
CA TYR A 161 -15.25 9.87 -13.37
C TYR A 161 -15.79 11.28 -13.62
N PHE A 162 -14.90 12.28 -13.56
CA PHE A 162 -15.28 13.70 -13.71
C PHE A 162 -14.93 14.25 -15.10
N TRP A 163 -13.90 13.68 -15.75
CA TRP A 163 -13.52 14.08 -17.09
C TRP A 163 -12.99 12.89 -17.89
N GLY A 164 -13.81 12.40 -18.86
CA GLY A 164 -13.44 11.26 -19.70
C GLY A 164 -13.01 10.07 -18.86
N HIS A 165 -11.72 9.78 -18.88
CA HIS A 165 -11.09 8.66 -18.18
C HIS A 165 -10.49 9.05 -16.82
N ALA A 166 -10.49 10.35 -16.48
CA ALA A 166 -9.95 10.81 -15.19
C ALA A 166 -10.99 10.63 -14.09
N PHE A 167 -10.56 10.15 -12.94
CA PHE A 167 -11.43 9.87 -11.80
C PHE A 167 -10.83 10.38 -10.49
N ILE A 168 -11.72 10.60 -9.51
CA ILE A 168 -11.38 10.75 -8.09
C ILE A 168 -11.81 9.47 -7.39
N ARG A 169 -10.96 8.96 -6.48
CA ARG A 169 -11.17 7.70 -5.80
C ARG A 169 -10.93 7.84 -4.29
N PRO A 170 -11.97 8.01 -3.46
CA PRO A 170 -11.89 7.77 -2.03
C PRO A 170 -11.76 6.28 -1.75
N GLU A 171 -10.83 5.92 -0.87
CA GLU A 171 -10.40 4.57 -0.56
C GLU A 171 -10.35 4.36 0.95
N ALA A 172 -10.74 3.17 1.39
CA ALA A 172 -10.61 2.72 2.77
C ALA A 172 -9.95 1.34 2.79
N HIS A 173 -8.87 1.21 3.56
CA HIS A 173 -8.05 0.00 3.66
C HIS A 173 -7.91 -0.43 5.10
N TYR A 174 -7.91 -1.72 5.34
CA TYR A 174 -7.65 -2.33 6.64
C TYR A 174 -6.55 -3.35 6.52
N TYR A 175 -5.51 -3.20 7.36
CA TYR A 175 -4.34 -4.09 7.39
C TYR A 175 -4.38 -4.94 8.64
N ILE A 176 -4.20 -6.24 8.49
CA ILE A 176 -4.02 -7.21 9.57
C ILE A 176 -2.52 -7.49 9.62
N VAL A 177 -1.81 -6.74 10.46
CA VAL A 177 -0.35 -6.80 10.53
C VAL A 177 0.08 -7.88 11.51
N HIS A 178 0.97 -8.78 11.05
CA HIS A 178 1.47 -9.87 11.87
C HIS A 178 2.76 -9.45 12.58
N ASN A 179 2.81 -9.68 13.91
CA ASN A 179 3.99 -9.51 14.75
C ASN A 179 4.58 -8.09 14.78
N ASN A 180 3.73 -7.06 14.69
CA ASN A 180 4.13 -5.66 14.86
C ASN A 180 4.20 -5.31 16.35
N GLN A 181 5.23 -5.82 17.04
CA GLN A 181 5.42 -5.63 18.49
C GLN A 181 5.77 -4.19 18.84
N GLU A 182 6.40 -3.46 17.94
CA GLU A 182 6.78 -2.05 18.09
C GLU A 182 5.56 -1.15 18.31
N PHE A 183 4.40 -1.53 17.79
CA PHE A 183 3.13 -0.85 17.95
C PHE A 183 2.05 -1.71 18.64
N ASN A 184 2.48 -2.69 19.48
CA ASN A 184 1.59 -3.57 20.23
C ASN A 184 0.60 -4.35 19.35
N ASN A 185 1.06 -4.84 18.19
CA ASN A 185 0.28 -5.64 17.25
C ASN A 185 -1.05 -4.97 16.81
N VAL A 186 -1.06 -3.65 16.68
CA VAL A 186 -2.25 -2.92 16.20
C VAL A 186 -2.46 -3.15 14.70
N ASN A 187 -3.73 -3.23 14.32
CA ASN A 187 -4.16 -3.32 12.94
C ASN A 187 -4.60 -1.93 12.45
N PRO A 188 -3.85 -1.27 11.57
CA PRO A 188 -4.18 0.06 11.11
C PRO A 188 -5.24 0.05 10.01
N SER A 189 -6.05 1.12 10.00
CA SER A 189 -6.91 1.49 8.87
C SER A 189 -6.31 2.70 8.17
N ARG A 190 -6.31 2.72 6.83
CA ARG A 190 -5.89 3.87 6.05
C ARG A 190 -7.07 4.39 5.23
N PHE A 191 -7.18 5.71 5.18
CA PHE A 191 -8.15 6.42 4.36
C PHE A 191 -7.40 7.33 3.39
N THR A 192 -7.69 7.21 2.11
CA THR A 192 -6.99 7.91 1.04
C THR A 192 -8.00 8.54 0.08
N ILE A 193 -7.62 9.65 -0.52
CA ILE A 193 -8.30 10.22 -1.69
C ILE A 193 -7.28 10.29 -2.80
N SER A 194 -7.56 9.62 -3.92
CA SER A 194 -6.67 9.52 -5.06
C SER A 194 -7.29 10.19 -6.29
N ILE A 195 -6.43 10.71 -7.15
CA ILE A 195 -6.76 11.10 -8.51
C ILE A 195 -6.08 10.11 -9.43
N GLY A 196 -6.84 9.57 -10.38
CA GLY A 196 -6.35 8.55 -11.28
C GLY A 196 -6.87 8.71 -12.72
N TYR A 197 -6.34 7.85 -13.56
CA TYR A 197 -6.68 7.77 -14.96
C TYR A 197 -6.86 6.31 -15.38
N SER A 198 -7.99 6.03 -16.06
CA SER A 198 -8.28 4.73 -16.67
C SER A 198 -7.83 4.73 -18.13
N PHE A 199 -6.86 3.91 -18.47
CA PHE A 199 -6.32 3.84 -19.84
C PHE A 199 -7.22 3.05 -20.78
N MET A 200 -7.97 2.09 -20.27
CA MET A 200 -8.96 1.29 -21.01
C MET A 200 -10.17 1.08 -20.09
N PRO A 201 -11.09 2.06 -20.00
CA PRO A 201 -12.28 1.86 -19.18
C PRO A 201 -13.17 0.79 -19.83
N GLY A 202 -13.42 -0.28 -19.09
CA GLY A 202 -14.40 -1.30 -19.44
C GLY A 202 -15.82 -0.76 -19.22
N PHE A 203 -16.48 -0.36 -20.28
CA PHE A 203 -17.90 0.03 -20.27
C PHE A 203 -18.79 -1.08 -20.79
#